data_5573970afe52a4cd7dc7bb5b931b983e
#
_entry.id   5573970afe52a4cd7dc7bb5b931b983e
#
_cell.length_a   1.000
_cell.length_b   1.000
_cell.length_c   1.000
_cell.angle_alpha   90.00
_cell.angle_beta   90.00
_cell.angle_gamma   90.00
#
_symmetry.space_group_name_H-M   'P 1'
#
loop_
_entity.id
_entity.type
_entity.pdbx_description
1 polymer ?
#
loop_
_entity_poly.entity_id
_entity_poly.type
_entity_poly.pdbx_seq_one_letter_code
_entity_poly.pdbx_strand_id
1 'polypeptide(L)'
;MFLGGPLCTAPAPNGHGQHAAVAEEDANMGRALLGLIKGLIVGGGMGYGLLKLGNPGGVLVYIICGLVGAVVGVLCGRAPWRAETVWTPIIKMVVGFVVGAGLYALGHRFMPNLYVTVHGFADSVPMRSGALLATAIGGLYGLFVEVDDGGGTTASVAKRKALPDVDLSELDR
;
A
#
# COMPACT_ATOMS: atom_id res chain seq x y z
N MET A 1 -18.82 -61.84 -11.02
CA MET A 1 -18.11 -61.59 -9.75
C MET A 1 -17.64 -60.14 -9.77
N PHE A 2 -18.51 -59.19 -9.36
CA PHE A 2 -18.26 -57.76 -9.37
C PHE A 2 -17.70 -57.34 -8.00
N LEU A 3 -16.44 -56.96 -7.95
CA LEU A 3 -15.82 -56.40 -6.74
C LEU A 3 -16.15 -54.91 -6.70
N GLY A 4 -17.07 -54.51 -5.84
CA GLY A 4 -17.34 -53.11 -5.51
C GLY A 4 -16.18 -52.54 -4.72
N GLY A 5 -15.45 -51.60 -5.33
CA GLY A 5 -14.44 -50.81 -4.65
C GLY A 5 -15.09 -49.79 -3.69
N PRO A 6 -14.47 -49.47 -2.55
CA PRO A 6 -15.01 -48.50 -1.62
C PRO A 6 -15.00 -47.10 -2.26
N LEU A 7 -16.18 -46.45 -2.29
CA LEU A 7 -16.36 -45.05 -2.61
C LEU A 7 -15.60 -44.22 -1.56
N CYS A 8 -14.48 -43.62 -1.98
CA CYS A 8 -13.84 -42.56 -1.20
C CYS A 8 -14.81 -41.38 -1.12
N THR A 9 -15.55 -41.28 -0.02
CA THR A 9 -16.30 -40.08 0.34
C THR A 9 -15.29 -38.98 0.63
N ALA A 10 -15.25 -38.00 -0.23
CA ALA A 10 -14.46 -36.78 0.01
C ALA A 10 -14.95 -36.15 1.33
N PRO A 11 -14.04 -35.74 2.25
CA PRO A 11 -14.44 -35.08 3.48
C PRO A 11 -15.18 -33.78 3.14
N ALA A 12 -16.33 -33.58 3.82
CA ALA A 12 -17.11 -32.35 3.68
C ALA A 12 -16.22 -31.11 4.01
N PRO A 13 -16.35 -30.00 3.28
CA PRO A 13 -15.57 -28.81 3.57
C PRO A 13 -15.91 -28.30 4.97
N ASN A 14 -14.93 -28.39 5.87
CA ASN A 14 -15.06 -27.98 7.25
C ASN A 14 -15.35 -26.47 7.29
N GLY A 15 -16.46 -26.04 7.85
CA GLY A 15 -16.91 -24.65 7.95
C GLY A 15 -15.91 -23.69 8.63
N HIS A 16 -14.90 -24.22 9.31
CA HIS A 16 -13.81 -23.42 9.90
C HIS A 16 -12.93 -22.70 8.89
N GLY A 17 -12.82 -23.17 7.64
CA GLY A 17 -12.02 -22.50 6.59
C GLY A 17 -12.68 -21.22 6.07
N GLN A 18 -14.02 -21.16 6.06
CA GLN A 18 -14.73 -20.00 5.55
C GLN A 18 -14.66 -18.81 6.52
N HIS A 19 -14.78 -19.03 7.81
CA HIS A 19 -14.66 -17.96 8.82
C HIS A 19 -13.24 -17.38 8.88
N ALA A 20 -12.21 -18.20 8.68
CA ALA A 20 -10.84 -17.73 8.63
C ALA A 20 -10.59 -16.87 7.38
N ALA A 21 -11.12 -17.24 6.22
CA ALA A 21 -10.97 -16.48 4.98
C ALA A 21 -11.66 -15.11 5.05
N VAL A 22 -12.87 -15.03 5.61
CA VAL A 22 -13.60 -13.77 5.79
C VAL A 22 -12.87 -12.84 6.76
N ALA A 23 -12.35 -13.36 7.88
CA ALA A 23 -11.60 -12.56 8.84
C ALA A 23 -10.28 -12.02 8.26
N GLU A 24 -9.65 -12.75 7.35
CA GLU A 24 -8.43 -12.31 6.66
C GLU A 24 -8.71 -11.24 5.60
N GLU A 25 -9.83 -11.34 4.91
CA GLU A 25 -10.29 -10.34 3.94
C GLU A 25 -10.63 -9.00 4.64
N ASP A 26 -11.34 -9.04 5.76
CA ASP A 26 -11.65 -7.86 6.57
C ASP A 26 -10.40 -7.17 7.13
N ALA A 27 -9.41 -7.96 7.57
CA ALA A 27 -8.13 -7.43 8.04
C ALA A 27 -7.32 -6.73 6.94
N ASN A 28 -7.35 -7.27 5.73
CA ASN A 28 -6.67 -6.68 4.57
C ASN A 28 -7.36 -5.38 4.12
N MET A 29 -8.69 -5.34 4.15
CA MET A 29 -9.46 -4.13 3.82
C MET A 29 -9.19 -3.01 4.83
N GLY A 30 -9.11 -3.33 6.13
CA GLY A 30 -8.76 -2.37 7.17
C GLY A 30 -7.37 -1.77 6.99
N ARG A 31 -6.38 -2.57 6.61
CA ARG A 31 -5.02 -2.10 6.31
C ARG A 31 -4.98 -1.20 5.07
N ALA A 32 -5.64 -1.62 3.99
CA ALA A 32 -5.75 -0.83 2.78
C ALA A 32 -6.34 0.56 3.06
N LEU A 33 -7.40 0.62 3.87
CA LEU A 33 -8.03 1.88 4.29
C LEU A 33 -7.09 2.76 5.11
N LEU A 34 -6.32 2.18 6.03
CA LEU A 34 -5.30 2.90 6.80
C LEU A 34 -4.21 3.48 5.91
N GLY A 35 -3.73 2.72 4.92
CA GLY A 35 -2.75 3.19 3.94
C GLY A 35 -3.29 4.34 3.10
N LEU A 36 -4.55 4.23 2.65
CA LEU A 36 -5.23 5.29 1.92
C LEU A 36 -5.34 6.58 2.75
N ILE A 37 -5.77 6.48 4.01
CA ILE A 37 -5.92 7.65 4.90
C ILE A 37 -4.56 8.31 5.15
N LYS A 38 -3.52 7.55 5.51
CA LYS A 38 -2.16 8.08 5.71
C LYS A 38 -1.65 8.76 4.45
N GLY A 39 -1.80 8.10 3.30
CA GLY A 39 -1.39 8.62 2.01
C GLY A 39 -2.13 9.90 1.61
N LEU A 40 -3.45 9.97 1.88
CA LEU A 40 -4.25 11.17 1.64
C LEU A 40 -3.85 12.34 2.56
N ILE A 41 -3.51 12.08 3.81
CA ILE A 41 -3.03 13.12 4.74
C ILE A 41 -1.71 13.72 4.23
N VAL A 42 -0.75 12.87 3.85
CA VAL A 42 0.55 13.34 3.34
C VAL A 42 0.38 14.02 1.98
N GLY A 43 -0.26 13.34 1.04
CA GLY A 43 -0.46 13.85 -0.32
C GLY A 43 -1.34 15.10 -0.33
N GLY A 44 -2.41 15.13 0.47
CA GLY A 44 -3.30 16.27 0.63
C GLY A 44 -2.61 17.46 1.29
N GLY A 45 -1.80 17.25 2.33
CA GLY A 45 -1.02 18.29 2.98
C GLY A 45 -0.01 18.94 2.02
N MET A 46 0.72 18.14 1.26
CA MET A 46 1.66 18.63 0.23
C MET A 46 0.92 19.30 -0.93
N GLY A 47 -0.21 18.70 -1.37
CA GLY A 47 -1.07 19.29 -2.39
C GLY A 47 -1.64 20.65 -1.98
N TYR A 48 -2.10 20.78 -0.73
CA TYR A 48 -2.53 22.05 -0.17
C TYR A 48 -1.40 23.09 -0.14
N GLY A 49 -0.19 22.67 0.24
CA GLY A 49 1.00 23.51 0.19
C GLY A 49 1.27 24.03 -1.22
N LEU A 50 1.17 23.17 -2.23
CA LEU A 50 1.32 23.55 -3.64
C LEU A 50 0.28 24.58 -4.08
N LEU A 51 -0.99 24.43 -3.63
CA LEU A 51 -2.04 25.42 -3.92
C LEU A 51 -1.71 26.78 -3.29
N LYS A 52 -1.23 26.80 -2.05
CA LYS A 52 -0.80 28.06 -1.38
C LYS A 52 0.38 28.73 -2.06
N LEU A 53 1.27 27.97 -2.69
CA LEU A 53 2.41 28.47 -3.47
C LEU A 53 2.03 28.92 -4.89
N GLY A 54 0.72 28.94 -5.22
CA GLY A 54 0.26 29.30 -6.56
C GLY A 54 0.44 28.19 -7.59
N ASN A 55 0.52 26.93 -7.15
CA ASN A 55 0.66 25.74 -8.00
C ASN A 55 1.81 25.87 -9.03
N PRO A 56 3.06 26.02 -8.56
CA PRO A 56 4.22 26.20 -9.44
C PRO A 56 4.28 25.05 -10.44
N GLY A 57 4.63 25.37 -11.68
CA GLY A 57 4.78 24.38 -12.76
C GLY A 57 6.22 23.86 -12.87
N GLY A 58 6.45 23.00 -13.86
CA GLY A 58 7.79 22.57 -14.24
C GLY A 58 8.41 21.49 -13.32
N VAL A 59 9.73 21.45 -13.28
CA VAL A 59 10.52 20.43 -12.59
C VAL A 59 10.25 20.37 -11.08
N LEU A 60 9.94 21.51 -10.47
CA LEU A 60 9.68 21.59 -9.03
C LEU A 60 8.52 20.67 -8.60
N VAL A 61 7.44 20.61 -9.37
CA VAL A 61 6.29 19.75 -9.06
C VAL A 61 6.63 18.28 -9.19
N TYR A 62 7.49 17.89 -10.15
CA TYR A 62 7.99 16.52 -10.25
C TYR A 62 8.75 16.12 -8.98
N ILE A 63 9.60 16.99 -8.48
CA ILE A 63 10.36 16.75 -7.26
C ILE A 63 9.41 16.62 -6.07
N ILE A 64 8.44 17.52 -5.94
CA ILE A 64 7.47 17.50 -4.83
C ILE A 64 6.60 16.23 -4.88
N CYS A 65 6.07 15.86 -6.05
CA CYS A 65 5.30 14.63 -6.19
C CYS A 65 6.15 13.37 -5.95
N GLY A 66 7.42 13.38 -6.35
CA GLY A 66 8.39 12.35 -5.99
C GLY A 66 8.62 12.26 -4.48
N LEU A 67 8.77 13.41 -3.80
CA LEU A 67 8.91 13.47 -2.34
C LEU A 67 7.64 12.97 -1.63
N VAL A 68 6.44 13.28 -2.13
CA VAL A 68 5.20 12.69 -1.61
C VAL A 68 5.26 11.18 -1.66
N GLY A 69 5.63 10.60 -2.80
CA GLY A 69 5.81 9.16 -2.94
C GLY A 69 6.86 8.59 -1.98
N ALA A 70 8.01 9.26 -1.84
CA ALA A 70 9.07 8.84 -0.94
C ALA A 70 8.61 8.83 0.54
N VAL A 71 7.98 9.91 1.00
CA VAL A 71 7.47 10.03 2.37
C VAL A 71 6.37 9.01 2.65
N VAL A 72 5.42 8.85 1.72
CA VAL A 72 4.36 7.82 1.83
C VAL A 72 4.96 6.43 1.87
N GLY A 73 5.96 6.12 1.03
CA GLY A 73 6.65 4.84 1.04
C GLY A 73 7.32 4.48 2.36
N VAL A 74 7.78 5.49 3.12
CA VAL A 74 8.36 5.28 4.46
C VAL A 74 7.31 5.23 5.55
N LEU A 75 6.27 6.07 5.48
CA LEU A 75 5.23 6.16 6.52
C LEU A 75 4.17 5.06 6.42
N CYS A 76 3.87 4.60 5.19
CA CYS A 76 2.99 3.48 4.96
C CYS A 76 3.81 2.19 4.98
N GLY A 77 3.35 1.19 5.73
CA GLY A 77 4.04 -0.08 5.90
C GLY A 77 4.71 -0.24 7.26
N ARG A 78 5.67 -1.16 7.34
CA ARG A 78 6.37 -1.44 8.60
C ARG A 78 7.22 -0.25 9.03
N ALA A 79 7.05 0.12 10.30
CA ALA A 79 7.82 1.20 10.90
C ALA A 79 9.34 1.02 10.72
N PRO A 80 10.08 2.02 10.25
CA PRO A 80 11.51 1.88 9.92
C PRO A 80 12.38 1.48 11.14
N TRP A 81 11.95 1.79 12.36
CA TRP A 81 12.65 1.41 13.60
C TRP A 81 12.45 -0.07 14.00
N ARG A 82 11.60 -0.82 13.30
CA ARG A 82 11.44 -2.28 13.43
C ARG A 82 12.11 -3.08 12.32
N ALA A 83 12.73 -2.39 11.36
CA ALA A 83 13.44 -3.04 10.28
C ALA A 83 14.80 -3.57 10.79
N GLU A 84 15.08 -4.83 10.54
CA GLU A 84 16.35 -5.46 10.88
C GLU A 84 17.52 -4.88 10.09
N THR A 85 17.22 -4.19 8.97
CA THR A 85 18.20 -3.56 8.09
C THR A 85 17.73 -2.18 7.63
N VAL A 86 18.66 -1.22 7.61
CA VAL A 86 18.43 0.18 7.15
C VAL A 86 18.14 0.24 5.64
N TRP A 87 18.49 -0.79 4.88
CA TRP A 87 18.32 -0.84 3.42
C TRP A 87 16.85 -0.86 2.99
N THR A 88 15.98 -1.54 3.72
CA THR A 88 14.57 -1.67 3.37
C THR A 88 13.84 -0.32 3.27
N PRO A 89 13.91 0.60 4.27
CA PRO A 89 13.27 1.91 4.16
C PRO A 89 13.91 2.78 3.06
N ILE A 90 15.23 2.68 2.81
CA ILE A 90 15.89 3.44 1.74
C ILE A 90 15.38 3.02 0.37
N ILE A 91 15.27 1.73 0.11
CA ILE A 91 14.72 1.21 -1.16
C ILE A 91 13.27 1.66 -1.34
N LYS A 92 12.44 1.57 -0.31
CA LYS A 92 11.05 2.04 -0.35
C LYS A 92 10.96 3.54 -0.64
N MET A 93 11.85 4.34 -0.07
CA MET A 93 11.94 5.78 -0.33
C MET A 93 12.28 6.06 -1.80
N VAL A 94 13.30 5.40 -2.35
CA VAL A 94 13.72 5.57 -3.75
C VAL A 94 12.63 5.12 -4.71
N VAL A 95 12.05 3.94 -4.49
CA VAL A 95 10.95 3.43 -5.30
C VAL A 95 9.75 4.38 -5.21
N GLY A 96 9.38 4.82 -4.01
CA GLY A 96 8.29 5.77 -3.79
C GLY A 96 8.51 7.08 -4.55
N PHE A 97 9.74 7.60 -4.54
CA PHE A 97 10.11 8.80 -5.29
C PHE A 97 9.91 8.61 -6.80
N VAL A 98 10.41 7.53 -7.36
CA VAL A 98 10.30 7.22 -8.80
C VAL A 98 8.84 7.01 -9.19
N VAL A 99 8.08 6.27 -8.38
CA VAL A 99 6.65 6.03 -8.62
C VAL A 99 5.86 7.34 -8.53
N GLY A 100 6.11 8.18 -7.51
CA GLY A 100 5.43 9.46 -7.34
C GLY A 100 5.69 10.43 -8.50
N ALA A 101 6.94 10.58 -8.92
CA ALA A 101 7.30 11.38 -10.08
C ALA A 101 6.73 10.82 -11.39
N GLY A 102 6.75 9.49 -11.56
CA GLY A 102 6.20 8.79 -12.72
C GLY A 102 4.68 8.93 -12.82
N LEU A 103 3.97 8.75 -11.72
CA LEU A 103 2.51 8.94 -11.66
C LEU A 103 2.12 10.40 -11.95
N TYR A 104 2.91 11.38 -11.47
CA TYR A 104 2.70 12.77 -11.85
C TYR A 104 2.87 12.97 -13.35
N ALA A 105 3.95 12.45 -13.95
CA ALA A 105 4.18 12.55 -15.40
C ALA A 105 3.03 11.93 -16.20
N LEU A 106 2.57 10.75 -15.79
CA LEU A 106 1.47 10.04 -16.40
C LEU A 106 0.16 10.84 -16.26
N GLY A 107 -0.18 11.27 -15.04
CA GLY A 107 -1.37 12.07 -14.76
C GLY A 107 -1.37 13.38 -15.55
N HIS A 108 -0.26 14.10 -15.53
CA HIS A 108 -0.12 15.35 -16.28
C HIS A 108 -0.28 15.14 -17.81
N ARG A 109 0.13 13.99 -18.33
CA ARG A 109 0.05 13.66 -19.76
C ARG A 109 -1.34 13.21 -20.19
N PHE A 110 -2.03 12.43 -19.37
CA PHE A 110 -3.27 11.75 -19.75
C PHE A 110 -4.54 12.37 -19.13
N MET A 111 -4.42 13.15 -18.05
CA MET A 111 -5.58 13.78 -17.44
C MET A 111 -6.16 14.88 -18.34
N PRO A 112 -7.49 14.91 -18.50
CA PRO A 112 -8.16 15.95 -19.26
C PRO A 112 -8.05 17.31 -18.58
N ASN A 113 -8.21 18.39 -19.35
CA ASN A 113 -8.26 19.77 -18.86
C ASN A 113 -9.61 20.08 -18.18
N LEU A 114 -9.98 19.29 -17.18
CA LEU A 114 -11.14 19.54 -16.32
C LEU A 114 -10.72 20.42 -15.13
N TYR A 115 -11.63 21.29 -14.72
CA TYR A 115 -11.43 22.17 -13.58
C TYR A 115 -12.30 21.72 -12.40
N VAL A 116 -11.72 21.68 -11.23
CA VAL A 116 -12.40 21.32 -9.98
C VAL A 116 -12.36 22.51 -9.03
N THR A 117 -13.52 22.86 -8.48
CA THR A 117 -13.60 23.89 -7.45
C THR A 117 -13.24 23.28 -6.11
N VAL A 118 -12.15 23.75 -5.49
CA VAL A 118 -11.72 23.31 -4.17
C VAL A 118 -12.23 24.31 -3.12
N HIS A 119 -12.96 23.82 -2.11
CA HIS A 119 -13.46 24.66 -1.03
C HIS A 119 -12.31 25.40 -0.33
N GLY A 120 -12.46 26.70 -0.19
CA GLY A 120 -11.43 27.56 0.43
C GLY A 120 -10.42 28.18 -0.54
N PHE A 121 -10.56 27.93 -1.85
CA PHE A 121 -9.81 28.62 -2.90
C PHE A 121 -10.79 29.34 -3.84
N ALA A 122 -10.46 30.59 -4.20
CA ALA A 122 -11.31 31.43 -5.03
C ALA A 122 -11.35 30.93 -6.48
N ASP A 123 -10.29 30.26 -6.93
CA ASP A 123 -10.14 29.83 -8.31
C ASP A 123 -10.34 28.33 -8.48
N SER A 124 -10.91 27.94 -9.62
CA SER A 124 -10.99 26.55 -10.03
C SER A 124 -9.60 26.01 -10.37
N VAL A 125 -9.27 24.84 -9.86
CA VAL A 125 -7.96 24.19 -10.03
C VAL A 125 -8.04 23.15 -11.16
N PRO A 126 -7.14 23.18 -12.14
CA PRO A 126 -7.13 22.15 -13.18
C PRO A 126 -6.81 20.78 -12.58
N MET A 127 -7.52 19.75 -13.02
CA MET A 127 -7.39 18.38 -12.50
C MET A 127 -5.98 17.81 -12.65
N ARG A 128 -5.26 18.25 -13.69
CA ARG A 128 -3.84 17.93 -13.93
C ARG A 128 -2.85 18.74 -13.07
N SER A 129 -3.34 19.57 -12.14
CA SER A 129 -2.46 20.37 -11.27
C SER A 129 -1.64 19.47 -10.37
N GLY A 130 -0.41 19.92 -10.06
CA GLY A 130 0.46 19.21 -9.12
C GLY A 130 -0.19 18.98 -7.76
N ALA A 131 -1.04 19.90 -7.33
CA ALA A 131 -1.74 19.81 -6.05
C ALA A 131 -2.72 18.63 -5.98
N LEU A 132 -3.61 18.49 -6.97
CA LEU A 132 -4.57 17.39 -7.02
C LEU A 132 -3.87 16.06 -7.29
N LEU A 133 -2.86 16.05 -8.19
CA LEU A 133 -2.08 14.86 -8.48
C LEU A 133 -1.27 14.41 -7.27
N ALA A 134 -0.65 15.31 -6.49
CA ALA A 134 0.05 14.95 -5.26
C ALA A 134 -0.88 14.26 -4.25
N THR A 135 -2.11 14.74 -4.10
CA THR A 135 -3.12 14.12 -3.23
C THR A 135 -3.51 12.73 -3.73
N ALA A 136 -3.77 12.59 -5.03
CA ALA A 136 -4.13 11.30 -5.64
C ALA A 136 -2.96 10.29 -5.55
N ILE A 137 -1.74 10.73 -5.84
CA ILE A 137 -0.52 9.90 -5.72
C ILE A 137 -0.34 9.42 -4.29
N GLY A 138 -0.47 10.32 -3.31
CA GLY A 138 -0.36 9.98 -1.90
C GLY A 138 -1.36 8.90 -1.50
N GLY A 139 -2.63 9.07 -1.83
CA GLY A 139 -3.69 8.11 -1.53
C GLY A 139 -3.47 6.75 -2.20
N LEU A 140 -3.28 6.74 -3.52
CA LEU A 140 -3.10 5.51 -4.29
C LEU A 140 -1.85 4.74 -3.88
N TYR A 141 -0.72 5.44 -3.73
CA TYR A 141 0.53 4.81 -3.34
C TYR A 141 0.50 4.34 -1.89
N GLY A 142 -0.12 5.08 -0.98
CA GLY A 142 -0.31 4.67 0.40
C GLY A 142 -1.14 3.41 0.54
N LEU A 143 -2.23 3.32 -0.22
CA LEU A 143 -3.05 2.11 -0.31
C LEU A 143 -2.22 0.92 -0.81
N PHE A 144 -1.46 1.11 -1.88
CA PHE A 144 -0.66 0.05 -2.48
C PHE A 144 0.42 -0.49 -1.53
N VAL A 145 1.17 0.40 -0.87
CA VAL A 145 2.24 0.01 0.07
C VAL A 145 1.71 -0.77 1.26
N GLU A 146 0.55 -0.38 1.80
CA GLU A 146 -0.03 -1.06 2.97
C GLU A 146 -0.57 -2.45 2.61
N VAL A 147 -1.12 -2.62 1.40
CA VAL A 147 -1.57 -3.92 0.88
C VAL A 147 -0.38 -4.85 0.64
N ASP A 148 0.71 -4.35 0.04
CA ASP A 148 1.92 -5.13 -0.22
C ASP A 148 2.58 -5.62 1.08
N ASP A 149 2.73 -4.76 2.08
CA ASP A 149 3.26 -5.14 3.38
C ASP A 149 2.33 -6.10 4.18
N GLY A 150 1.04 -6.11 3.88
CA GLY A 150 0.06 -7.05 4.45
C GLY A 150 0.29 -8.50 4.02
N GLY A 151 0.62 -8.73 2.75
CA GLY A 151 0.85 -10.06 2.19
C GLY A 151 2.06 -10.80 2.76
N GLY A 152 3.10 -10.06 3.15
CA GLY A 152 4.33 -10.64 3.71
C GLY A 152 4.17 -11.23 5.12
N THR A 153 3.19 -10.78 5.90
CA THR A 153 2.99 -11.22 7.29
C THR A 153 2.33 -12.60 7.34
N THR A 154 1.38 -12.86 6.46
CA THR A 154 0.67 -14.15 6.37
C THR A 154 1.61 -15.28 5.94
N ALA A 155 2.49 -15.02 4.96
CA ALA A 155 3.47 -16.00 4.50
C ALA A 155 4.52 -16.37 5.58
N SER A 156 4.95 -15.40 6.41
CA SER A 156 5.92 -15.66 7.47
C SER A 156 5.32 -16.44 8.64
N VAL A 157 4.06 -16.19 8.99
CA VAL A 157 3.34 -16.92 10.04
C VAL A 157 3.04 -18.36 9.61
N ALA A 158 2.61 -18.54 8.36
CA ALA A 158 2.38 -19.88 7.79
C ALA A 158 3.69 -20.71 7.78
N LYS A 159 4.83 -20.08 7.42
CA LYS A 159 6.13 -20.75 7.41
C LYS A 159 6.62 -21.12 8.81
N ARG A 160 6.32 -20.30 9.84
CA ARG A 160 6.65 -20.65 11.24
C ARG A 160 5.77 -21.80 11.78
N LYS A 161 4.52 -21.86 11.35
CA LYS A 161 3.59 -22.92 11.78
C LYS A 161 3.85 -24.25 11.08
N ALA A 162 4.55 -24.24 9.93
CA ALA A 162 4.92 -25.43 9.17
C ALA A 162 6.29 -26.02 9.56
N LEU A 163 7.05 -25.35 10.43
CA LEU A 163 8.26 -25.95 11.03
C LEU A 163 7.81 -26.96 12.09
N PRO A 164 8.16 -28.26 11.98
CA PRO A 164 7.89 -29.22 13.02
C PRO A 164 8.58 -28.75 14.30
N ASP A 165 7.88 -28.89 15.44
CA ASP A 165 8.47 -28.70 16.76
C ASP A 165 9.66 -29.65 16.87
N VAL A 166 10.87 -29.11 16.78
CA VAL A 166 12.08 -29.87 17.02
C VAL A 166 12.14 -30.09 18.52
N ASP A 167 11.87 -31.30 18.92
CA ASP A 167 11.96 -31.74 20.32
C ASP A 167 13.41 -31.62 20.78
N LEU A 168 13.72 -30.54 21.51
CA LEU A 168 15.04 -30.27 22.05
C LEU A 168 15.46 -31.27 23.14
N SER A 169 14.58 -32.19 23.52
CA SER A 169 14.87 -33.21 24.53
C SER A 169 15.87 -34.28 24.08
N GLU A 170 16.09 -34.40 22.76
CA GLU A 170 17.08 -35.35 22.21
C GLU A 170 18.53 -34.81 22.18
N LEU A 171 18.73 -33.51 22.41
CA LEU A 171 20.09 -32.91 22.38
C LEU A 171 20.83 -33.00 23.71
N ASP A 172 20.17 -33.51 24.78
CA ASP A 172 20.74 -33.57 26.14
C ASP A 172 21.11 -35.01 26.56
N ARG A 173 21.40 -35.89 25.61
CA ARG A 173 21.91 -37.25 25.85
C ARG A 173 23.33 -37.46 25.39
#